data_41caeffc80fc48d49e8d20cf01e24988
#
_entry.id   41caeffc80fc48d49e8d20cf01e24988
#
_cell.length_a   1.000
_cell.length_b   1.000
_cell.length_c   1.000
_cell.angle_alpha   90.00
_cell.angle_beta   90.00
_cell.angle_gamma   90.00
#
_symmetry.space_group_name_H-M   'P 1'
#
loop_
_entity.id
_entity.type
_entity.pdbx_description
1 polymer ?
#
loop_
_entity_poly.entity_id
_entity_poly.type
_entity_poly.pdbx_seq_one_letter_code
_entity_poly.pdbx_strand_id
1 'polypeptide(L)'
;MIPSFSSLRSVLLAGFLLALLSAGFPPRSGAEEILRIGVEDDYAPFSFPAEGTQAGFDPEIAEALCKAMRRSCTVEPLAFGTLLEKMRRGELDMIVAGLAKNEQRLAYMAFTNSYYHSRSIYLGLPGSVTVSAEGLKGKRVGVQDHTQQEIFLRSHWVNVAEIIRFPTYEQLLDAFCAGQLDVILVDGLSGYEFLQSERGQPFAILDDPLPPDEDLAYAHIGVRKNNPELVDAINEAIVHIKLNGEYDRIVRKYFPFSIY
;
A
#
# COMPACT_ATOMS: atom_id res chain seq x y z
N MET A 1 57.41 -6.99 78.73
CA MET A 1 57.66 -6.85 77.30
C MET A 1 56.30 -6.97 76.64
N ILE A 2 55.78 -5.87 76.19
CA ILE A 2 54.39 -5.71 75.65
C ILE A 2 54.54 -5.59 74.11
N PRO A 3 53.89 -6.44 73.27
CA PRO A 3 53.88 -6.17 71.82
C PRO A 3 52.73 -5.26 71.49
N SER A 4 52.99 -4.32 70.58
CA SER A 4 52.19 -3.22 70.15
C SER A 4 51.02 -3.64 69.26
N PHE A 5 49.83 -3.09 69.50
CA PHE A 5 48.63 -3.05 68.65
C PHE A 5 48.85 -2.04 67.51
N SER A 6 49.04 -2.51 66.29
CA SER A 6 48.89 -1.65 65.08
C SER A 6 48.73 -2.51 63.82
N SER A 7 47.54 -3.05 63.55
CA SER A 7 47.22 -3.56 62.19
C SER A 7 45.73 -3.91 62.00
N LEU A 8 44.80 -3.10 62.54
CA LEU A 8 43.34 -3.37 62.34
C LEU A 8 42.55 -2.19 61.84
N ARG A 9 43.14 -1.27 61.05
CA ARG A 9 42.46 -0.11 60.50
C ARG A 9 42.49 -0.01 58.99
N SER A 10 43.10 -0.92 58.25
CA SER A 10 43.28 -0.80 56.79
C SER A 10 42.38 -1.73 55.94
N VAL A 11 41.53 -2.55 56.53
CA VAL A 11 40.70 -3.53 55.77
C VAL A 11 39.24 -3.08 55.59
N LEU A 12 38.79 -2.02 56.26
CA LEU A 12 37.38 -1.57 56.18
C LEU A 12 37.11 -0.46 55.14
N LEU A 13 38.10 0.05 54.42
CA LEU A 13 37.92 1.09 53.39
C LEU A 13 37.91 0.57 51.93
N ALA A 14 38.24 -0.69 51.70
CA ALA A 14 38.25 -1.27 50.36
C ALA A 14 36.88 -1.91 49.92
N GLY A 15 35.97 -2.10 50.87
CA GLY A 15 34.67 -2.74 50.63
C GLY A 15 33.54 -1.79 50.18
N PHE A 16 33.72 -0.45 50.24
CA PHE A 16 32.66 0.50 49.99
C PHE A 16 32.68 1.18 48.60
N LEU A 17 33.72 0.89 47.79
CA LEU A 17 33.87 1.51 46.46
C LEU A 17 33.45 0.61 45.30
N LEU A 18 33.01 -0.63 45.52
CA LEU A 18 32.58 -1.56 44.46
C LEU A 18 31.07 -1.75 44.34
N ALA A 19 30.27 -1.04 45.15
CA ALA A 19 28.81 -1.18 45.16
C ALA A 19 28.06 -0.08 44.39
N LEU A 20 28.73 0.84 43.70
CA LEU A 20 28.11 2.01 43.03
C LEU A 20 28.12 1.95 41.49
N LEU A 21 28.46 0.84 40.86
CA LEU A 21 28.51 0.72 39.39
C LEU A 21 27.42 -0.20 38.80
N SER A 22 26.42 -0.60 39.57
CA SER A 22 25.22 -1.22 39.07
C SER A 22 24.03 -0.22 39.05
N ALA A 23 24.27 1.03 38.60
CA ALA A 23 23.21 1.88 38.12
C ALA A 23 22.65 1.23 36.85
N GLY A 24 21.74 0.28 37.05
CA GLY A 24 21.01 -0.34 35.98
C GLY A 24 20.40 0.76 35.07
N PHE A 25 20.79 0.76 33.81
CA PHE A 25 20.01 1.49 32.81
C PHE A 25 18.57 1.03 32.99
N PRO A 26 17.61 1.94 33.23
CA PRO A 26 16.22 1.54 33.23
C PRO A 26 15.96 0.88 31.88
N PRO A 27 15.27 -0.28 31.83
CA PRO A 27 14.84 -0.80 30.55
C PRO A 27 14.04 0.33 29.91
N ARG A 28 14.45 0.73 28.72
CA ARG A 28 13.65 1.61 27.89
C ARG A 28 12.38 0.85 27.55
N SER A 29 11.39 0.92 28.45
CA SER A 29 10.00 0.57 28.16
C SER A 29 9.47 1.65 27.23
N GLY A 30 9.98 1.67 26.01
CA GLY A 30 9.29 2.33 24.93
C GLY A 30 8.03 1.50 24.72
N ALA A 31 6.86 2.04 25.03
CA ALA A 31 5.63 1.49 24.52
C ALA A 31 5.85 1.28 23.02
N GLU A 32 5.72 0.05 22.55
CA GLU A 32 5.91 -0.28 21.15
C GLU A 32 4.89 0.57 20.37
N GLU A 33 5.39 1.51 19.56
CA GLU A 33 4.55 2.44 18.83
C GLU A 33 3.71 1.64 17.83
N ILE A 34 2.40 1.70 17.97
CA ILE A 34 1.45 0.99 17.09
C ILE A 34 1.54 1.64 15.71
N LEU A 35 1.84 0.86 14.68
CA LEU A 35 1.87 1.33 13.30
C LEU A 35 0.45 1.58 12.80
N ARG A 36 0.24 2.76 12.24
CA ARG A 36 -1.03 3.19 11.65
C ARG A 36 -0.98 2.94 10.14
N ILE A 37 -1.78 2.01 9.69
CA ILE A 37 -1.79 1.54 8.29
C ILE A 37 -3.10 1.98 7.64
N GLY A 38 -3.00 2.63 6.48
CA GLY A 38 -4.15 2.90 5.64
C GLY A 38 -4.27 1.86 4.53
N VAL A 39 -5.49 1.40 4.28
CA VAL A 39 -5.88 0.59 3.11
C VAL A 39 -7.04 1.28 2.41
N GLU A 40 -7.27 1.00 1.13
CA GLU A 40 -8.44 1.55 0.44
C GLU A 40 -9.74 0.93 1.00
N ASP A 41 -10.82 1.71 1.08
CA ASP A 41 -12.07 1.26 1.70
C ASP A 41 -12.94 0.44 0.74
N ASP A 42 -12.88 0.71 -0.58
CA ASP A 42 -13.76 0.08 -1.57
C ASP A 42 -13.06 -0.08 -2.93
N TYR A 43 -12.17 -1.08 -3.02
CA TYR A 43 -11.35 -1.37 -4.19
C TYR A 43 -11.14 -2.90 -4.34
N ALA A 44 -12.19 -3.62 -4.73
CA ALA A 44 -12.11 -5.08 -4.93
C ALA A 44 -11.17 -5.46 -6.09
N PRO A 45 -10.41 -6.57 -5.96
CA PRO A 45 -10.35 -7.53 -4.85
C PRO A 45 -9.28 -7.17 -3.81
N PHE A 46 -8.68 -5.97 -3.91
CA PHE A 46 -7.58 -5.55 -3.06
C PHE A 46 -8.03 -5.19 -1.64
N SER A 47 -9.10 -4.39 -1.51
CA SER A 47 -9.64 -4.01 -0.21
C SER A 47 -11.10 -3.59 -0.35
N PHE A 48 -12.02 -4.24 0.39
CA PHE A 48 -13.45 -4.03 0.27
C PHE A 48 -14.19 -4.36 1.57
N PRO A 49 -15.38 -3.76 1.82
CA PRO A 49 -16.19 -4.08 2.99
C PRO A 49 -16.72 -5.52 2.94
N ALA A 50 -16.61 -6.28 4.03
CA ALA A 50 -17.16 -7.63 4.17
C ALA A 50 -17.59 -7.89 5.61
N GLU A 51 -18.86 -8.23 5.82
CA GLU A 51 -19.44 -8.67 7.10
C GLU A 51 -19.02 -7.82 8.34
N GLY A 52 -18.94 -6.50 8.18
CA GLY A 52 -18.57 -5.57 9.24
C GLY A 52 -17.05 -5.44 9.48
N THR A 53 -16.24 -6.03 8.62
CA THR A 53 -14.78 -5.90 8.60
C THR A 53 -14.27 -5.44 7.23
N GLN A 54 -12.99 -5.10 7.14
CA GLN A 54 -12.32 -4.86 5.86
C GLN A 54 -11.64 -6.15 5.42
N ALA A 55 -12.02 -6.65 4.25
CA ALA A 55 -11.44 -7.83 3.62
C ALA A 55 -10.64 -7.42 2.36
N GLY A 56 -9.87 -8.36 1.81
CA GLY A 56 -9.14 -8.16 0.57
C GLY A 56 -7.66 -8.49 0.69
N PHE A 57 -6.99 -8.43 -0.44
CA PHE A 57 -5.55 -8.72 -0.54
C PHE A 57 -4.70 -7.77 0.32
N ASP A 58 -4.95 -6.47 0.26
CA ASP A 58 -4.15 -5.44 0.94
C ASP A 58 -4.27 -5.49 2.47
N PRO A 59 -5.45 -5.62 3.09
CA PRO A 59 -5.56 -5.84 4.53
C PRO A 59 -4.82 -7.10 5.01
N GLU A 60 -4.94 -8.23 4.28
CA GLU A 60 -4.25 -9.46 4.66
C GLU A 60 -2.72 -9.33 4.50
N ILE A 61 -2.23 -8.64 3.48
CA ILE A 61 -0.80 -8.31 3.33
C ILE A 61 -0.34 -7.42 4.48
N ALA A 62 -1.09 -6.37 4.83
CA ALA A 62 -0.75 -5.50 5.95
C ALA A 62 -0.60 -6.28 7.26
N GLU A 63 -1.56 -7.17 7.57
CA GLU A 63 -1.50 -8.04 8.76
C GLU A 63 -0.30 -8.99 8.73
N ALA A 64 -0.04 -9.64 7.59
CA ALA A 64 1.09 -10.55 7.43
C ALA A 64 2.43 -9.83 7.62
N LEU A 65 2.57 -8.61 7.11
CA LEU A 65 3.76 -7.78 7.30
C LEU A 65 3.95 -7.38 8.77
N CYS A 66 2.88 -6.95 9.45
CA CYS A 66 2.94 -6.62 10.88
C CYS A 66 3.41 -7.81 11.72
N LYS A 67 2.86 -8.98 11.45
CA LYS A 67 3.25 -10.23 12.11
C LYS A 67 4.72 -10.57 11.82
N ALA A 68 5.17 -10.45 10.57
CA ALA A 68 6.56 -10.72 10.20
C ALA A 68 7.53 -9.74 10.88
N MET A 69 7.18 -8.47 10.97
CA MET A 69 7.95 -7.43 11.69
C MET A 69 7.83 -7.53 13.21
N ARG A 70 6.92 -8.37 13.76
CA ARG A 70 6.55 -8.45 15.18
C ARG A 70 6.12 -7.09 15.75
N ARG A 71 5.37 -6.30 14.98
CA ARG A 71 4.87 -4.98 15.35
C ARG A 71 3.36 -5.02 15.56
N SER A 72 2.89 -4.28 16.55
CA SER A 72 1.46 -3.99 16.71
C SER A 72 1.02 -2.97 15.66
N CYS A 73 -0.11 -3.23 15.00
CA CYS A 73 -0.62 -2.37 13.93
C CYS A 73 -2.13 -2.11 14.10
N THR A 74 -2.57 -0.98 13.59
CA THR A 74 -3.98 -0.69 13.32
C THR A 74 -4.17 -0.48 11.82
N VAL A 75 -5.19 -1.10 11.25
CA VAL A 75 -5.54 -0.95 9.82
C VAL A 75 -6.81 -0.12 9.73
N GLU A 76 -6.75 0.98 8.99
CA GLU A 76 -7.85 1.93 8.79
C GLU A 76 -8.24 1.94 7.31
N PRO A 77 -9.48 1.53 6.93
CA PRO A 77 -9.98 1.67 5.58
C PRO A 77 -10.39 3.13 5.30
N LEU A 78 -9.96 3.66 4.16
CA LEU A 78 -10.16 5.06 3.77
C LEU A 78 -10.27 5.19 2.26
N ALA A 79 -11.02 6.16 1.76
CA ALA A 79 -11.01 6.51 0.35
C ALA A 79 -9.58 6.88 -0.11
N PHE A 80 -9.21 6.51 -1.35
CA PHE A 80 -7.84 6.62 -1.87
C PHE A 80 -7.24 8.02 -1.71
N GLY A 81 -7.97 9.07 -2.04
CA GLY A 81 -7.52 10.45 -1.85
C GLY A 81 -7.25 10.80 -0.38
N THR A 82 -8.06 10.27 0.54
CA THR A 82 -7.90 10.46 1.98
C THR A 82 -6.65 9.78 2.51
N LEU A 83 -6.31 8.57 2.00
CA LEU A 83 -5.05 7.89 2.32
C LEU A 83 -3.84 8.79 2.04
N LEU A 84 -3.80 9.39 0.84
CA LEU A 84 -2.70 10.26 0.42
C LEU A 84 -2.62 11.52 1.28
N GLU A 85 -3.77 12.11 1.63
CA GLU A 85 -3.84 13.30 2.47
C GLU A 85 -3.38 13.02 3.91
N LYS A 86 -3.87 11.93 4.53
CA LYS A 86 -3.44 11.51 5.87
C LYS A 86 -1.94 11.19 5.93
N MET A 87 -1.39 10.52 4.90
CA MET A 87 0.05 10.30 4.80
C MET A 87 0.82 11.62 4.74
N ARG A 88 0.35 12.58 3.96
CA ARG A 88 0.99 13.91 3.85
C ARG A 88 0.98 14.68 5.17
N ARG A 89 -0.06 14.48 6.00
CA ARG A 89 -0.16 15.06 7.35
C ARG A 89 0.60 14.27 8.43
N GLY A 90 1.18 13.10 8.10
CA GLY A 90 1.86 12.23 9.05
C GLY A 90 0.92 11.50 10.01
N GLU A 91 -0.35 11.36 9.63
CA GLU A 91 -1.38 10.64 10.39
C GLU A 91 -1.35 9.13 10.14
N LEU A 92 -0.68 8.67 9.07
CA LEU A 92 -0.39 7.27 8.77
C LEU A 92 1.12 7.04 8.76
N ASP A 93 1.54 5.83 9.11
CA ASP A 93 2.92 5.38 9.04
C ASP A 93 3.20 4.63 7.75
N MET A 94 2.19 3.90 7.23
CA MET A 94 2.26 3.24 5.92
C MET A 94 0.89 3.17 5.24
N ILE A 95 0.90 3.03 3.91
CA ILE A 95 -0.27 2.79 3.06
C ILE A 95 -0.03 1.50 2.27
N VAL A 96 -0.97 0.56 2.35
CA VAL A 96 -1.02 -0.66 1.55
C VAL A 96 -2.25 -0.58 0.65
N ALA A 97 -2.08 -0.03 -0.56
CA ALA A 97 -3.16 0.26 -1.50
C ALA A 97 -2.63 0.37 -2.94
N GLY A 98 -1.78 -0.58 -3.36
CA GLY A 98 -1.31 -0.64 -4.75
C GLY A 98 -0.63 0.61 -5.29
N LEU A 99 0.14 1.34 -4.47
CA LEU A 99 0.66 2.63 -4.87
C LEU A 99 1.75 2.52 -5.94
N ALA A 100 1.56 3.22 -7.06
CA ALA A 100 2.64 3.51 -7.99
C ALA A 100 3.56 4.61 -7.43
N LYS A 101 4.86 4.54 -7.74
CA LYS A 101 5.82 5.61 -7.44
C LYS A 101 5.63 6.74 -8.44
N ASN A 102 5.66 7.97 -7.97
CA ASN A 102 5.77 9.15 -8.82
C ASN A 102 6.40 10.32 -8.04
N GLU A 103 6.86 11.34 -8.76
CA GLU A 103 7.54 12.50 -8.15
C GLU A 103 6.68 13.24 -7.11
N GLN A 104 5.38 13.38 -7.37
CA GLN A 104 4.48 14.06 -6.44
C GLN A 104 4.39 13.33 -5.09
N ARG A 105 4.34 11.99 -5.11
CA ARG A 105 4.29 11.15 -3.92
C ARG A 105 5.64 11.08 -3.21
N LEU A 106 6.74 11.00 -3.97
CA LEU A 106 8.11 11.04 -3.42
C LEU A 106 8.40 12.31 -2.63
N ALA A 107 7.66 13.40 -2.84
CA ALA A 107 7.79 14.62 -2.06
C ALA A 107 7.47 14.41 -0.56
N TYR A 108 6.54 13.50 -0.20
CA TYR A 108 6.04 13.33 1.17
C TYR A 108 6.03 11.90 1.69
N MET A 109 6.31 10.87 0.88
CA MET A 109 6.46 9.48 1.31
C MET A 109 7.69 8.82 0.68
N ALA A 110 8.16 7.75 1.30
CA ALA A 110 9.09 6.80 0.74
C ALA A 110 8.33 5.55 0.26
N PHE A 111 8.99 4.70 -0.51
CA PHE A 111 8.38 3.50 -1.06
C PHE A 111 9.24 2.26 -0.78
N THR A 112 8.59 1.15 -0.56
CA THR A 112 9.23 -0.17 -0.48
C THR A 112 9.60 -0.68 -1.88
N ASN A 113 10.21 -1.86 -1.94
CA ASN A 113 10.19 -2.68 -3.14
C ASN A 113 8.73 -3.01 -3.52
N SER A 114 8.50 -3.36 -4.78
CA SER A 114 7.16 -3.77 -5.22
C SER A 114 6.71 -5.04 -4.49
N TYR A 115 5.42 -5.10 -4.15
CA TYR A 115 4.84 -6.30 -3.55
C TYR A 115 3.95 -7.08 -4.52
N TYR A 116 3.45 -6.44 -5.57
CA TYR A 116 2.86 -7.08 -6.76
C TYR A 116 3.07 -6.20 -8.00
N HIS A 117 2.68 -6.73 -9.17
CA HIS A 117 2.61 -5.94 -10.40
C HIS A 117 1.29 -6.19 -11.13
N SER A 118 0.83 -5.17 -11.83
CA SER A 118 -0.36 -5.18 -12.67
C SER A 118 -0.18 -4.20 -13.82
N ARG A 119 -0.88 -4.40 -14.93
CA ARG A 119 -0.89 -3.48 -16.06
C ARG A 119 -2.25 -2.82 -16.17
N SER A 120 -2.29 -1.54 -16.46
CA SER A 120 -3.57 -0.84 -16.65
C SER A 120 -4.22 -1.26 -17.97
N ILE A 121 -5.55 -1.34 -17.96
CA ILE A 121 -6.38 -1.76 -19.10
C ILE A 121 -7.52 -0.78 -19.36
N TYR A 122 -7.88 -0.64 -20.62
CA TYR A 122 -9.09 0.06 -21.04
C TYR A 122 -10.27 -0.90 -21.10
N LEU A 123 -11.38 -0.55 -20.47
CA LEU A 123 -12.63 -1.30 -20.51
C LEU A 123 -13.71 -0.49 -21.22
N GLY A 124 -14.53 -1.17 -22.02
CA GLY A 124 -15.67 -0.58 -22.73
C GLY A 124 -16.56 -1.66 -23.32
N LEU A 125 -17.63 -1.24 -24.01
CA LEU A 125 -18.45 -2.19 -24.77
C LEU A 125 -17.66 -2.73 -25.97
N PRO A 126 -17.73 -4.03 -26.26
CA PRO A 126 -16.97 -4.63 -27.39
C PRO A 126 -17.21 -3.88 -28.70
N GLY A 127 -16.14 -3.47 -29.36
CA GLY A 127 -16.21 -2.77 -30.65
C GLY A 127 -16.72 -1.33 -30.62
N SER A 128 -17.00 -0.76 -29.44
CA SER A 128 -17.55 0.60 -29.33
C SER A 128 -16.52 1.72 -29.56
N VAL A 129 -15.28 1.48 -29.17
CA VAL A 129 -14.19 2.47 -29.22
C VAL A 129 -12.87 1.78 -29.56
N THR A 130 -12.06 2.41 -30.39
CA THR A 130 -10.67 2.06 -30.58
C THR A 130 -9.81 2.99 -29.71
N VAL A 131 -8.85 2.45 -28.97
CA VAL A 131 -7.95 3.24 -28.11
C VAL A 131 -6.89 3.93 -28.97
N SER A 132 -7.26 5.04 -29.56
CA SER A 132 -6.44 5.89 -30.42
C SER A 132 -6.91 7.34 -30.32
N ALA A 133 -6.09 8.28 -30.79
CA ALA A 133 -6.47 9.69 -30.81
C ALA A 133 -7.77 9.96 -31.61
N GLU A 134 -8.02 9.19 -32.67
CA GLU A 134 -9.23 9.29 -33.46
C GLU A 134 -10.43 8.65 -32.75
N GLY A 135 -10.27 7.43 -32.24
CA GLY A 135 -11.35 6.67 -31.61
C GLY A 135 -11.77 7.23 -30.25
N LEU A 136 -10.87 7.84 -29.49
CA LEU A 136 -11.15 8.50 -28.21
C LEU A 136 -11.64 9.94 -28.35
N LYS A 137 -11.62 10.53 -29.58
CA LYS A 137 -12.00 11.93 -29.79
C LYS A 137 -13.43 12.20 -29.32
N GLY A 138 -13.57 13.08 -28.32
CA GLY A 138 -14.84 13.46 -27.72
C GLY A 138 -15.54 12.36 -26.93
N LYS A 139 -14.86 11.25 -26.63
CA LYS A 139 -15.36 10.19 -25.76
C LYS A 139 -15.19 10.54 -24.29
N ARG A 140 -16.13 10.08 -23.47
CA ARG A 140 -16.11 10.19 -22.02
C ARG A 140 -15.25 9.05 -21.46
N VAL A 141 -14.07 9.38 -20.98
CA VAL A 141 -13.12 8.42 -20.41
C VAL A 141 -13.08 8.58 -18.89
N GLY A 142 -13.56 7.57 -18.17
CA GLY A 142 -13.61 7.57 -16.72
C GLY A 142 -12.32 7.05 -16.09
N VAL A 143 -11.98 7.56 -14.93
CA VAL A 143 -10.82 7.14 -14.14
C VAL A 143 -11.04 7.47 -12.66
N GLN A 144 -10.43 6.69 -11.76
CA GLN A 144 -10.38 7.05 -10.35
C GLN A 144 -9.40 8.20 -10.12
N ASP A 145 -9.80 9.17 -9.30
CA ASP A 145 -9.03 10.39 -9.00
C ASP A 145 -7.74 10.05 -8.22
N HIS A 146 -6.73 10.89 -8.36
CA HIS A 146 -5.42 10.75 -7.70
C HIS A 146 -4.60 9.50 -8.07
N THR A 147 -5.06 8.68 -9.02
CA THR A 147 -4.35 7.47 -9.46
C THR A 147 -3.28 7.77 -10.51
N GLN A 148 -2.41 6.80 -10.76
CA GLN A 148 -1.45 6.90 -11.86
C GLN A 148 -2.14 6.82 -13.22
N GLN A 149 -3.27 6.12 -13.32
CA GLN A 149 -4.12 6.07 -14.51
C GLN A 149 -4.68 7.45 -14.86
N GLU A 150 -5.08 8.25 -13.85
CA GLU A 150 -5.49 9.63 -14.10
C GLU A 150 -4.34 10.48 -14.66
N ILE A 151 -3.15 10.38 -14.07
CA ILE A 151 -1.97 11.10 -14.54
C ILE A 151 -1.68 10.72 -15.99
N PHE A 152 -1.72 9.41 -16.32
CA PHE A 152 -1.52 8.92 -17.66
C PHE A 152 -2.56 9.49 -18.64
N LEU A 153 -3.85 9.43 -18.34
CA LEU A 153 -4.90 9.97 -19.22
C LEU A 153 -4.69 11.46 -19.47
N ARG A 154 -4.40 12.22 -18.44
CA ARG A 154 -4.18 13.67 -18.57
C ARG A 154 -2.96 14.01 -19.42
N SER A 155 -1.90 13.21 -19.33
CA SER A 155 -0.69 13.46 -20.14
C SER A 155 -0.87 13.08 -21.61
N HIS A 156 -1.69 12.08 -21.93
CA HIS A 156 -1.83 11.54 -23.28
C HIS A 156 -3.12 11.98 -23.99
N TRP A 157 -4.24 12.14 -23.27
CA TRP A 157 -5.57 12.27 -23.87
C TRP A 157 -6.32 13.54 -23.50
N VAL A 158 -5.77 14.48 -22.71
CA VAL A 158 -6.47 15.68 -22.23
C VAL A 158 -7.03 16.57 -23.36
N ASN A 159 -6.40 16.58 -24.53
CA ASN A 159 -6.84 17.35 -25.66
C ASN A 159 -7.68 16.54 -26.68
N VAL A 160 -7.96 15.27 -26.37
CA VAL A 160 -8.63 14.32 -27.26
C VAL A 160 -9.95 13.85 -26.67
N ALA A 161 -9.94 13.41 -25.41
CA ALA A 161 -11.08 12.84 -24.72
C ALA A 161 -11.57 13.74 -23.58
N GLU A 162 -12.83 13.57 -23.19
CA GLU A 162 -13.36 14.13 -21.94
C GLU A 162 -13.01 13.21 -20.77
N ILE A 163 -12.04 13.62 -19.96
CA ILE A 163 -11.59 12.83 -18.81
C ILE A 163 -12.47 13.14 -17.60
N ILE A 164 -13.21 12.13 -17.12
CA ILE A 164 -14.14 12.24 -15.99
C ILE A 164 -13.54 11.47 -14.81
N ARG A 165 -13.36 12.18 -13.68
CA ARG A 165 -12.71 11.65 -12.48
C ARG A 165 -13.73 11.29 -11.41
N PHE A 166 -13.51 10.18 -10.73
CA PHE A 166 -14.35 9.69 -9.64
C PHE A 166 -13.56 9.51 -8.37
N PRO A 167 -14.08 9.90 -7.20
CA PRO A 167 -13.40 9.77 -5.91
C PRO A 167 -13.07 8.32 -5.54
N THR A 168 -13.94 7.36 -5.92
CA THR A 168 -13.77 5.94 -5.60
C THR A 168 -13.91 5.08 -6.85
N TYR A 169 -13.35 3.87 -6.78
CA TYR A 169 -13.44 2.88 -7.85
C TYR A 169 -14.89 2.43 -8.08
N GLU A 170 -15.67 2.23 -7.03
CA GLU A 170 -17.07 1.80 -7.16
C GLU A 170 -17.94 2.89 -7.83
N GLN A 171 -17.76 4.17 -7.50
CA GLN A 171 -18.46 5.26 -8.21
C GLN A 171 -18.08 5.32 -9.69
N LEU A 172 -16.82 5.04 -10.03
CA LEU A 172 -16.40 4.92 -11.43
C LEU A 172 -17.15 3.77 -12.14
N LEU A 173 -17.22 2.59 -11.51
CA LEU A 173 -17.94 1.43 -12.06
C LEU A 173 -19.44 1.68 -12.16
N ASP A 174 -20.07 2.35 -11.19
CA ASP A 174 -21.48 2.71 -11.23
C ASP A 174 -21.80 3.61 -12.43
N ALA A 175 -21.01 4.66 -12.63
CA ALA A 175 -21.17 5.57 -13.77
C ALA A 175 -20.91 4.85 -15.10
N PHE A 176 -19.97 3.94 -15.14
CA PHE A 176 -19.65 3.13 -16.32
C PHE A 176 -20.79 2.18 -16.67
N CYS A 177 -21.29 1.41 -15.71
CA CYS A 177 -22.44 0.52 -15.90
C CYS A 177 -23.73 1.28 -16.28
N ALA A 178 -23.91 2.51 -15.80
CA ALA A 178 -25.02 3.37 -16.15
C ALA A 178 -24.92 4.00 -17.56
N GLY A 179 -23.84 3.71 -18.32
CA GLY A 179 -23.63 4.26 -19.67
C GLY A 179 -23.27 5.77 -19.67
N GLN A 180 -22.84 6.29 -18.54
CA GLN A 180 -22.38 7.68 -18.45
C GLN A 180 -20.95 7.86 -18.99
N LEU A 181 -20.23 6.76 -19.18
CA LEU A 181 -18.86 6.69 -19.68
C LEU A 181 -18.82 5.79 -20.92
N ASP A 182 -17.98 6.12 -21.88
CA ASP A 182 -17.75 5.30 -23.07
C ASP A 182 -16.61 4.28 -22.83
N VAL A 183 -15.63 4.66 -22.03
CA VAL A 183 -14.41 3.89 -21.70
C VAL A 183 -13.99 4.21 -20.28
N ILE A 184 -13.38 3.25 -19.59
CA ILE A 184 -12.65 3.49 -18.32
C ILE A 184 -11.22 2.98 -18.43
N LEU A 185 -10.29 3.62 -17.73
CA LEU A 185 -8.92 3.15 -17.55
C LEU A 185 -8.74 2.74 -16.07
N VAL A 186 -8.42 1.46 -15.86
CA VAL A 186 -8.32 0.87 -14.52
C VAL A 186 -7.09 -0.02 -14.39
N ASP A 187 -6.75 -0.39 -13.17
CA ASP A 187 -5.79 -1.47 -12.91
C ASP A 187 -6.30 -2.79 -13.50
N GLY A 188 -5.40 -3.58 -14.09
CA GLY A 188 -5.79 -4.80 -14.79
C GLY A 188 -6.32 -5.90 -13.91
N LEU A 189 -5.85 -6.01 -12.66
CA LEU A 189 -6.33 -7.03 -11.73
C LEU A 189 -7.75 -6.69 -11.21
N SER A 190 -7.99 -5.42 -10.85
CA SER A 190 -9.35 -4.96 -10.49
C SER A 190 -10.30 -4.99 -11.69
N GLY A 191 -9.81 -4.61 -12.87
CA GLY A 191 -10.58 -4.69 -14.10
C GLY A 191 -10.93 -6.14 -14.47
N TYR A 192 -10.01 -7.08 -14.26
CA TYR A 192 -10.29 -8.52 -14.45
C TYR A 192 -11.38 -9.01 -13.50
N GLU A 193 -11.29 -8.67 -12.21
CA GLU A 193 -12.31 -9.03 -11.22
C GLU A 193 -13.68 -8.45 -11.61
N PHE A 194 -13.73 -7.17 -12.00
CA PHE A 194 -14.95 -6.55 -12.49
C PHE A 194 -15.55 -7.32 -13.68
N LEU A 195 -14.73 -7.69 -14.68
CA LEU A 195 -15.20 -8.42 -15.86
C LEU A 195 -15.73 -9.83 -15.54
N GLN A 196 -15.34 -10.44 -14.41
CA GLN A 196 -15.88 -11.72 -13.95
C GLN A 196 -17.22 -11.57 -13.21
N SER A 197 -17.59 -10.36 -12.80
CA SER A 197 -18.85 -10.06 -12.12
C SER A 197 -20.01 -9.97 -13.11
N GLU A 198 -21.25 -10.15 -12.61
CA GLU A 198 -22.47 -9.96 -13.43
C GLU A 198 -22.53 -8.55 -14.06
N ARG A 199 -22.09 -7.53 -13.34
CA ARG A 199 -22.03 -6.14 -13.81
C ARG A 199 -21.04 -5.95 -14.96
N GLY A 200 -19.94 -6.68 -14.95
CA GLY A 200 -18.87 -6.60 -15.93
C GLY A 200 -19.11 -7.39 -17.22
N GLN A 201 -20.02 -8.37 -17.22
CA GLN A 201 -20.26 -9.25 -18.39
C GLN A 201 -20.52 -8.54 -19.72
N PRO A 202 -21.18 -7.36 -19.79
CA PRO A 202 -21.38 -6.63 -21.06
C PRO A 202 -20.11 -6.02 -21.63
N PHE A 203 -19.04 -5.89 -20.84
CA PHE A 203 -17.84 -5.14 -21.16
C PHE A 203 -16.67 -6.05 -21.53
N ALA A 204 -15.67 -5.48 -22.18
CA ALA A 204 -14.44 -6.16 -22.56
C ALA A 204 -13.23 -5.22 -22.47
N ILE A 205 -12.04 -5.83 -22.50
CA ILE A 205 -10.79 -5.09 -22.71
C ILE A 205 -10.78 -4.61 -24.17
N LEU A 206 -10.56 -3.33 -24.37
CA LEU A 206 -10.65 -2.69 -25.70
C LEU A 206 -9.36 -2.74 -26.51
N ASP A 207 -8.22 -2.88 -25.85
CA ASP A 207 -6.89 -2.85 -26.47
C ASP A 207 -5.90 -3.65 -25.60
N ASP A 208 -4.69 -3.84 -26.09
CA ASP A 208 -3.63 -4.43 -25.28
C ASP A 208 -3.42 -3.63 -23.98
N PRO A 209 -3.11 -4.31 -22.87
CA PRO A 209 -2.76 -3.63 -21.62
C PRO A 209 -1.62 -2.65 -21.83
N LEU A 210 -1.67 -1.50 -21.15
CA LEU A 210 -0.63 -0.48 -21.26
C LEU A 210 0.77 -1.09 -21.07
N PRO A 211 1.80 -0.55 -21.73
CA PRO A 211 3.18 -1.02 -21.57
C PRO A 211 3.56 -1.10 -20.08
N PRO A 212 4.40 -2.07 -19.70
CA PRO A 212 4.86 -2.20 -18.31
C PRO A 212 5.96 -1.14 -18.06
N ASP A 213 5.58 0.10 -17.81
CA ASP A 213 6.53 1.06 -17.28
C ASP A 213 6.50 1.01 -15.74
N GLU A 214 7.60 1.44 -15.09
CA GLU A 214 7.76 1.35 -13.64
C GLU A 214 6.67 2.12 -12.89
N ASP A 215 6.14 3.20 -13.47
CA ASP A 215 5.16 4.08 -12.83
C ASP A 215 3.73 3.52 -12.90
N LEU A 216 3.43 2.64 -13.86
CA LEU A 216 2.10 2.12 -14.11
C LEU A 216 1.92 0.64 -13.76
N ALA A 217 3.02 -0.11 -13.66
CA ALA A 217 2.96 -1.57 -13.57
C ALA A 217 3.32 -2.13 -12.18
N TYR A 218 4.03 -1.39 -11.35
CA TYR A 218 4.52 -1.89 -10.08
C TYR A 218 3.83 -1.22 -8.89
N ALA A 219 3.28 -2.05 -8.03
CA ALA A 219 2.62 -1.62 -6.80
C ALA A 219 3.57 -1.68 -5.60
N HIS A 220 3.65 -0.60 -4.86
CA HIS A 220 4.52 -0.43 -3.72
C HIS A 220 3.73 -0.05 -2.48
N ILE A 221 4.29 -0.30 -1.31
CA ILE A 221 3.78 0.23 -0.05
C ILE A 221 4.38 1.61 0.17
N GLY A 222 3.51 2.60 0.41
CA GLY A 222 3.93 3.95 0.80
C GLY A 222 4.27 3.99 2.28
N VAL A 223 5.39 4.61 2.64
CA VAL A 223 5.87 4.75 4.02
C VAL A 223 6.08 6.23 4.32
N ARG A 224 5.72 6.68 5.51
CA ARG A 224 5.97 8.05 5.94
C ARG A 224 7.43 8.45 5.68
N LYS A 225 7.64 9.59 5.05
CA LYS A 225 8.97 10.09 4.70
C LYS A 225 9.88 10.20 5.94
N ASN A 226 11.17 10.01 5.73
CA ASN A 226 12.21 10.05 6.77
C ASN A 226 12.14 8.91 7.79
N ASN A 227 11.60 7.75 7.40
CA ASN A 227 11.65 6.53 8.20
C ASN A 227 12.27 5.36 7.38
N PRO A 228 13.58 5.42 7.05
CA PRO A 228 14.23 4.39 6.26
C PRO A 228 14.23 3.03 6.98
N GLU A 229 14.33 3.02 8.31
CA GLU A 229 14.29 1.78 9.10
C GLU A 229 12.97 1.02 8.92
N LEU A 230 11.84 1.73 8.82
CA LEU A 230 10.55 1.11 8.55
C LEU A 230 10.47 0.58 7.11
N VAL A 231 11.02 1.31 6.13
CA VAL A 231 11.11 0.84 4.73
C VAL A 231 11.89 -0.46 4.65
N ASP A 232 13.04 -0.53 5.30
CA ASP A 232 13.90 -1.72 5.32
C ASP A 232 13.19 -2.89 6.01
N ALA A 233 12.56 -2.65 7.17
CA ALA A 233 11.82 -3.67 7.90
C ALA A 233 10.64 -4.24 7.07
N ILE A 234 9.92 -3.38 6.33
CA ILE A 234 8.84 -3.83 5.46
C ILE A 234 9.40 -4.63 4.27
N ASN A 235 10.50 -4.20 3.67
CA ASN A 235 11.15 -4.93 2.57
C ASN A 235 11.58 -6.33 3.02
N GLU A 236 12.19 -6.46 4.22
CA GLU A 236 12.55 -7.75 4.81
C GLU A 236 11.31 -8.59 5.08
N ALA A 237 10.23 -7.98 5.59
CA ALA A 237 8.97 -8.66 5.84
C ALA A 237 8.32 -9.17 4.54
N ILE A 238 8.33 -8.38 3.44
CA ILE A 238 7.85 -8.81 2.11
C ILE A 238 8.64 -10.06 1.66
N VAL A 239 9.96 -10.04 1.76
CA VAL A 239 10.79 -11.21 1.43
C VAL A 239 10.43 -12.41 2.30
N HIS A 240 10.25 -12.19 3.61
CA HIS A 240 9.93 -13.25 4.56
C HIS A 240 8.60 -13.92 4.24
N ILE A 241 7.50 -13.16 4.01
CA ILE A 241 6.19 -13.73 3.71
C ILE A 241 6.13 -14.41 2.34
N LYS A 242 6.99 -14.00 1.37
CA LYS A 242 7.16 -14.70 0.09
C LYS A 242 7.87 -16.04 0.28
N LEU A 243 8.97 -16.06 1.02
CA LEU A 243 9.77 -17.27 1.22
C LEU A 243 9.05 -18.34 2.07
N ASN A 244 8.22 -17.95 3.03
CA ASN A 244 7.48 -18.89 3.87
C ASN A 244 6.14 -19.35 3.27
N GLY A 245 5.76 -18.85 2.07
CA GLY A 245 4.54 -19.20 1.36
C GLY A 245 3.28 -18.50 1.86
N GLU A 246 3.35 -17.58 2.82
CA GLU A 246 2.20 -16.82 3.32
C GLU A 246 1.66 -15.87 2.25
N TYR A 247 2.55 -15.20 1.49
CA TYR A 247 2.18 -14.37 0.35
C TYR A 247 1.37 -15.15 -0.68
N ASP A 248 1.84 -16.31 -1.12
CA ASP A 248 1.16 -17.14 -2.10
C ASP A 248 -0.20 -17.67 -1.58
N ARG A 249 -0.30 -17.94 -0.28
CA ARG A 249 -1.56 -18.34 0.35
C ARG A 249 -2.59 -17.20 0.28
N ILE A 250 -2.15 -15.95 0.51
CA ILE A 250 -3.01 -14.77 0.40
C ILE A 250 -3.40 -14.55 -1.06
N VAL A 251 -2.43 -14.53 -2.00
CA VAL A 251 -2.69 -14.34 -3.44
C VAL A 251 -3.77 -15.29 -3.94
N ARG A 252 -3.66 -16.61 -3.63
CA ARG A 252 -4.63 -17.62 -4.11
C ARG A 252 -6.06 -17.46 -3.62
N LYS A 253 -6.32 -16.62 -2.62
CA LYS A 253 -7.69 -16.30 -2.19
C LYS A 253 -8.39 -15.34 -3.14
N TYR A 254 -7.61 -14.44 -3.77
CA TYR A 254 -8.12 -13.31 -4.54
C TYR A 254 -7.81 -13.40 -6.03
N PHE A 255 -6.76 -14.12 -6.40
CA PHE A 255 -6.29 -14.20 -7.78
C PHE A 255 -6.05 -15.65 -8.19
N PRO A 256 -6.54 -16.07 -9.38
CA PRO A 256 -6.33 -17.44 -9.89
C PRO A 256 -4.91 -17.68 -10.47
N PHE A 257 -4.05 -16.66 -10.45
CA PHE A 257 -2.68 -16.66 -10.99
C PHE A 257 -1.74 -15.88 -10.09
N SER A 258 -0.44 -16.02 -10.33
CA SER A 258 0.57 -15.21 -9.62
C SER A 258 0.55 -13.76 -10.11
N ILE A 259 0.63 -12.83 -9.16
CA ILE A 259 0.67 -11.37 -9.42
C ILE A 259 2.04 -10.77 -9.09
N TYR A 260 3.05 -11.64 -8.86
CA TYR A 260 4.42 -11.24 -8.52
C TYR A 260 5.42 -11.73 -9.54
#